data_88c111730200c940d911c3c725d08f7c
#
_entry.id   88c111730200c940d911c3c725d08f7c
#
_cell.length_a   1.000
_cell.length_b   1.000
_cell.length_c   1.000
_cell.angle_alpha   90.00
_cell.angle_beta   90.00
_cell.angle_gamma   90.00
#
_symmetry.space_group_name_H-M   'P 1'
#
loop_
_entity.id
_entity.type
_entity.pdbx_description
1 polymer ?
#
loop_
_entity_poly.entity_id
_entity_poly.type
_entity_poly.pdbx_seq_one_letter_code
_entity_poly.pdbx_strand_id
1 'polypeptide(L)'
;LEQAAAAFRRVFPDARFGWFAADRADTDGDVIFASVAKLAQPALLDAYLRDAGNAPDYVIVDEVHHATAPSYRRILDRLDPGFVLGLTATPDRLDEADVLGLLDDNLAYRADLGVGIAHGRLSPFAYFGLADVVDYANIPWRNRRFDPTALGEAVQTQTRMERLWRAWNEHAASRSLVFCCSIAHARFVRDWLVERGVRAVAVYAAPGSDDRDEVLEKLAAGELDAVCSVDLFSEGVDVPAVDRVVMLRPTESPVVFLQQLGRGLRRADGKDELIVIDFVGNHRVFLDRVRTLISLGARDASVRDYLERGLQPDLPPGCSIDVELEAIDMLRRFLPAGASEVERVYRELRASRDERPTAAELARLGYRPRTLRQTHGGWFDFVAREGDLDAAEQSVLTTARDWLRELETTAMSKCFKMVVLEVLLD
;
A
#
# COMPACT_ATOMS: atom_id res chain seq x y z
N LEU A 1 -18.58 -3.78 4.38
CA LEU A 1 -19.77 -2.93 4.58
C LEU A 1 -20.32 -3.03 6.01
N GLU A 2 -20.43 -4.22 6.64
CA GLU A 2 -20.96 -4.37 8.01
C GLU A 2 -20.14 -3.59 9.05
N GLN A 3 -18.81 -3.60 8.96
CA GLN A 3 -17.93 -2.82 9.84
C GLN A 3 -18.15 -1.31 9.68
N ALA A 4 -18.30 -0.84 8.44
CA ALA A 4 -18.63 0.55 8.16
C ALA A 4 -20.00 0.93 8.78
N ALA A 5 -21.01 0.08 8.58
CA ALA A 5 -22.33 0.29 9.17
C ALA A 5 -22.28 0.35 10.70
N ALA A 6 -21.50 -0.52 11.34
CA ALA A 6 -21.32 -0.49 12.79
C ALA A 6 -20.65 0.81 13.28
N ALA A 7 -19.70 1.36 12.50
CA ALA A 7 -19.09 2.66 12.79
C ALA A 7 -20.09 3.81 12.64
N PHE A 8 -20.87 3.82 11.56
CA PHE A 8 -21.90 4.82 11.34
C PHE A 8 -22.98 4.82 12.42
N ARG A 9 -23.44 3.62 12.85
CA ARG A 9 -24.44 3.51 13.95
C ARG A 9 -23.99 4.14 15.27
N ARG A 10 -22.68 4.13 15.55
CA ARG A 10 -22.14 4.78 16.75
C ARG A 10 -22.22 6.31 16.69
N VAL A 11 -22.12 6.87 15.48
CA VAL A 11 -22.12 8.32 15.26
C VAL A 11 -23.54 8.84 14.99
N PHE A 12 -24.35 8.06 14.28
CA PHE A 12 -25.71 8.37 13.85
C PHE A 12 -26.68 7.28 14.33
N PRO A 13 -26.96 7.20 15.65
CA PRO A 13 -27.76 6.11 16.21
C PRO A 13 -29.21 6.10 15.73
N ASP A 14 -29.77 7.26 15.38
CA ASP A 14 -31.15 7.44 14.95
C ASP A 14 -31.34 7.32 13.42
N ALA A 15 -30.23 7.18 12.63
CA ALA A 15 -30.31 7.09 11.19
C ALA A 15 -30.83 5.71 10.75
N ARG A 16 -31.67 5.71 9.71
CA ARG A 16 -32.10 4.47 9.03
C ARG A 16 -31.03 4.01 8.06
N PHE A 17 -30.71 2.71 8.10
CA PHE A 17 -29.65 2.13 7.28
C PHE A 17 -30.25 1.18 6.23
N GLY A 18 -29.99 1.49 4.96
CA GLY A 18 -30.34 0.65 3.81
C GLY A 18 -29.14 -0.13 3.26
N TRP A 19 -29.40 -1.14 2.45
CA TRP A 19 -28.39 -2.01 1.89
C TRP A 19 -28.63 -2.32 0.42
N PHE A 20 -27.64 -2.08 -0.43
CA PHE A 20 -27.64 -2.43 -1.84
C PHE A 20 -26.41 -3.27 -2.19
N ALA A 21 -26.34 -4.48 -1.61
CA ALA A 21 -25.17 -5.36 -1.74
C ALA A 21 -25.62 -6.82 -1.65
N ALA A 22 -24.92 -7.72 -2.34
CA ALA A 22 -25.25 -9.12 -2.47
C ALA A 22 -26.74 -9.33 -2.86
N ASP A 23 -27.52 -10.08 -2.11
CA ASP A 23 -28.94 -10.33 -2.28
C ASP A 23 -29.85 -9.22 -1.70
N ARG A 24 -29.30 -8.31 -0.89
CA ARG A 24 -30.02 -7.21 -0.23
C ARG A 24 -30.20 -6.02 -1.19
N ALA A 25 -31.44 -5.52 -1.31
CA ALA A 25 -31.79 -4.38 -2.15
C ALA A 25 -32.75 -3.43 -1.41
N ASP A 26 -32.49 -3.16 -0.14
CA ASP A 26 -33.22 -2.21 0.68
C ASP A 26 -32.57 -0.83 0.53
N THR A 27 -33.25 0.07 -0.16
CA THR A 27 -32.79 1.45 -0.45
C THR A 27 -33.55 2.52 0.34
N ASP A 28 -34.48 2.13 1.24
CA ASP A 28 -35.16 3.07 2.14
C ASP A 28 -34.33 3.34 3.39
N GLY A 29 -33.44 4.29 3.32
CA GLY A 29 -32.57 4.67 4.42
C GLY A 29 -31.94 6.05 4.26
N ASP A 30 -31.53 6.63 5.39
CA ASP A 30 -30.80 7.90 5.42
C ASP A 30 -29.31 7.66 5.05
N VAL A 31 -28.80 6.43 5.26
CA VAL A 31 -27.47 5.98 4.86
C VAL A 31 -27.61 4.62 4.18
N ILE A 32 -27.11 4.52 2.94
CA ILE A 32 -27.19 3.30 2.14
C ILE A 32 -25.80 2.73 1.91
N PHE A 33 -25.60 1.46 2.29
CA PHE A 33 -24.36 0.71 2.03
C PHE A 33 -24.51 -0.09 0.73
N ALA A 34 -23.79 0.34 -0.29
CA ALA A 34 -23.86 -0.28 -1.61
C ALA A 34 -22.53 -0.94 -2.01
N SER A 35 -22.59 -2.07 -2.72
CA SER A 35 -21.42 -2.65 -3.35
C SER A 35 -21.25 -2.13 -4.78
N VAL A 36 -20.01 -1.78 -5.13
CA VAL A 36 -19.67 -1.35 -6.50
C VAL A 36 -20.02 -2.42 -7.52
N ALA A 37 -19.76 -3.70 -7.20
CA ALA A 37 -20.09 -4.83 -8.09
C ALA A 37 -21.59 -4.89 -8.46
N LYS A 38 -22.47 -4.48 -7.55
CA LYS A 38 -23.92 -4.42 -7.81
C LYS A 38 -24.29 -3.17 -8.58
N LEU A 39 -23.77 -2.00 -8.19
CA LEU A 39 -24.01 -0.73 -8.88
C LEU A 39 -23.38 -0.68 -10.29
N ALA A 40 -22.32 -1.44 -10.55
CA ALA A 40 -21.68 -1.51 -11.86
C ALA A 40 -22.59 -2.17 -12.93
N GLN A 41 -23.63 -2.89 -12.52
CA GLN A 41 -24.62 -3.49 -13.43
C GLN A 41 -25.65 -2.42 -13.84
N PRO A 42 -25.77 -2.03 -15.13
CA PRO A 42 -26.60 -0.90 -15.56
C PRO A 42 -28.07 -1.03 -15.11
N ALA A 43 -28.66 -2.22 -15.25
CA ALA A 43 -30.05 -2.45 -14.87
C ALA A 43 -30.29 -2.28 -13.36
N LEU A 44 -29.31 -2.68 -12.52
CA LEU A 44 -29.40 -2.54 -11.06
C LEU A 44 -29.16 -1.10 -10.61
N LEU A 45 -28.26 -0.37 -11.30
CA LEU A 45 -28.06 1.06 -11.05
C LEU A 45 -29.32 1.85 -11.41
N ASP A 46 -29.96 1.53 -12.55
CA ASP A 46 -31.24 2.12 -12.96
C ASP A 46 -32.36 1.82 -11.95
N ALA A 47 -32.41 0.62 -11.41
CA ALA A 47 -33.35 0.26 -10.35
C ALA A 47 -33.08 1.07 -9.09
N TYR A 48 -31.81 1.11 -8.62
CA TYR A 48 -31.39 1.89 -7.47
C TYR A 48 -31.84 3.36 -7.55
N LEU A 49 -31.56 4.04 -8.70
CA LEU A 49 -31.90 5.42 -8.90
C LEU A 49 -33.41 5.68 -8.93
N ARG A 50 -34.22 4.72 -9.41
CA ARG A 50 -35.68 4.81 -9.38
C ARG A 50 -36.25 4.60 -7.99
N ASP A 51 -35.74 3.62 -7.25
CA ASP A 51 -36.26 3.24 -5.92
C ASP A 51 -35.82 4.23 -4.85
N ALA A 52 -34.60 4.77 -4.95
CA ALA A 52 -34.06 5.75 -4.00
C ALA A 52 -34.68 7.17 -4.14
N GLY A 53 -35.44 7.42 -5.19
CA GLY A 53 -36.23 8.64 -5.42
C GLY A 53 -35.43 9.93 -5.67
N ASN A 54 -34.18 10.02 -5.23
CA ASN A 54 -33.25 11.13 -5.45
C ASN A 54 -31.81 10.65 -5.50
N ALA A 55 -30.95 11.40 -6.18
CA ALA A 55 -29.51 11.20 -6.10
C ALA A 55 -29.01 11.42 -4.65
N PRO A 56 -28.01 10.68 -4.17
CA PRO A 56 -27.45 10.90 -2.83
C PRO A 56 -26.71 12.25 -2.77
N ASP A 57 -26.94 13.02 -1.71
CA ASP A 57 -26.21 14.29 -1.50
C ASP A 57 -24.72 14.05 -1.29
N TYR A 58 -24.36 12.96 -0.61
CA TYR A 58 -22.99 12.58 -0.25
C TYR A 58 -22.70 11.14 -0.69
N VAL A 59 -21.59 10.95 -1.37
CA VAL A 59 -21.05 9.62 -1.71
C VAL A 59 -19.70 9.45 -1.04
N ILE A 60 -19.54 8.38 -0.26
CA ILE A 60 -18.25 7.98 0.31
C ILE A 60 -17.80 6.72 -0.41
N VAL A 61 -16.63 6.79 -1.07
CA VAL A 61 -16.02 5.67 -1.79
C VAL A 61 -14.85 5.17 -0.96
N ASP A 62 -15.03 4.00 -0.35
CA ASP A 62 -13.94 3.29 0.32
C ASP A 62 -13.07 2.56 -0.71
N GLU A 63 -11.76 2.47 -0.45
CA GLU A 63 -10.76 1.95 -1.38
C GLU A 63 -10.84 2.61 -2.77
N VAL A 64 -10.92 3.95 -2.76
CA VAL A 64 -11.14 4.76 -3.98
C VAL A 64 -10.03 4.58 -5.02
N HIS A 65 -8.88 3.98 -4.68
CA HIS A 65 -7.84 3.61 -5.65
C HIS A 65 -8.32 2.60 -6.70
N HIS A 66 -9.42 1.87 -6.47
CA HIS A 66 -10.09 1.07 -7.47
C HIS A 66 -11.02 1.88 -8.40
N ALA A 67 -11.26 3.14 -8.07
CA ALA A 67 -12.24 3.99 -8.78
C ALA A 67 -11.79 4.48 -10.17
N THR A 68 -10.53 4.24 -10.54
CA THR A 68 -10.03 4.48 -11.90
C THR A 68 -10.68 3.57 -12.95
N ALA A 69 -11.30 2.47 -12.53
CA ALA A 69 -12.05 1.60 -13.44
C ALA A 69 -13.27 2.33 -14.05
N PRO A 70 -13.56 2.12 -15.34
CA PRO A 70 -14.68 2.79 -16.05
C PRO A 70 -16.05 2.59 -15.37
N SER A 71 -16.20 1.52 -14.60
CA SER A 71 -17.42 1.23 -13.83
C SER A 71 -17.69 2.26 -12.73
N TYR A 72 -16.65 2.70 -12.01
CA TYR A 72 -16.79 3.70 -10.94
C TYR A 72 -17.17 5.08 -11.51
N ARG A 73 -16.50 5.53 -12.58
CA ARG A 73 -16.87 6.78 -13.27
C ARG A 73 -18.33 6.77 -13.66
N ARG A 74 -18.78 5.71 -14.32
CA ARG A 74 -20.18 5.56 -14.74
C ARG A 74 -21.14 5.62 -13.54
N ILE A 75 -20.79 5.04 -12.40
CA ILE A 75 -21.62 5.09 -11.20
C ILE A 75 -21.69 6.52 -10.67
N LEU A 76 -20.55 7.19 -10.50
CA LEU A 76 -20.49 8.56 -9.98
C LEU A 76 -21.21 9.55 -10.89
N ASP A 77 -20.99 9.48 -12.22
CA ASP A 77 -21.66 10.31 -13.23
C ASP A 77 -23.20 10.14 -13.18
N ARG A 78 -23.67 8.93 -12.88
CA ARG A 78 -25.10 8.62 -12.81
C ARG A 78 -25.74 8.97 -11.48
N LEU A 79 -24.99 8.90 -10.39
CA LEU A 79 -25.45 9.30 -9.06
C LEU A 79 -25.52 10.82 -8.92
N ASP A 80 -24.67 11.57 -9.63
CA ASP A 80 -24.56 13.04 -9.64
C ASP A 80 -24.61 13.65 -8.20
N PRO A 81 -23.73 13.22 -7.28
CA PRO A 81 -23.80 13.66 -5.90
C PRO A 81 -23.29 15.09 -5.72
N GLY A 82 -23.82 15.81 -4.74
CA GLY A 82 -23.32 17.13 -4.37
C GLY A 82 -21.91 17.12 -3.77
N PHE A 83 -21.48 15.97 -3.22
CA PHE A 83 -20.14 15.80 -2.64
C PHE A 83 -19.65 14.35 -2.73
N VAL A 84 -18.39 14.17 -3.11
CA VAL A 84 -17.72 12.85 -3.13
C VAL A 84 -16.52 12.87 -2.19
N LEU A 85 -16.47 11.91 -1.26
CA LEU A 85 -15.31 11.65 -0.42
C LEU A 85 -14.67 10.30 -0.80
N GLY A 86 -13.46 10.33 -1.31
CA GLY A 86 -12.65 9.13 -1.53
C GLY A 86 -11.78 8.82 -0.32
N LEU A 87 -11.81 7.57 0.15
CA LEU A 87 -10.93 7.05 1.19
C LEU A 87 -10.03 5.96 0.58
N THR A 88 -8.74 6.01 0.85
CA THR A 88 -7.80 4.96 0.46
C THR A 88 -6.60 4.92 1.39
N ALA A 89 -6.14 3.71 1.70
CA ALA A 89 -4.87 3.51 2.38
C ALA A 89 -3.67 3.69 1.44
N THR A 90 -3.89 3.73 0.12
CA THR A 90 -2.83 3.65 -0.90
C THR A 90 -3.16 4.52 -2.10
N PRO A 91 -3.06 5.86 -1.96
CA PRO A 91 -3.36 6.79 -3.05
C PRO A 91 -2.35 6.76 -4.20
N ASP A 92 -1.16 6.19 -3.98
CA ASP A 92 -0.01 6.28 -4.87
C ASP A 92 0.23 4.98 -5.67
N ARG A 93 -0.79 4.41 -6.31
CA ARG A 93 -0.61 3.29 -7.23
C ARG A 93 0.04 3.78 -8.53
N LEU A 94 1.23 3.23 -8.84
CA LEU A 94 2.05 3.57 -10.02
C LEU A 94 1.48 3.10 -11.37
N ASP A 95 0.51 2.20 -11.35
CA ASP A 95 0.02 1.43 -12.49
C ASP A 95 -1.42 1.76 -12.88
N GLU A 96 -2.07 2.70 -12.21
CA GLU A 96 -3.46 3.06 -12.48
C GLU A 96 -3.62 4.57 -12.69
N ALA A 97 -4.60 4.93 -13.51
CA ALA A 97 -4.97 6.30 -13.82
C ALA A 97 -5.20 7.13 -12.54
N ASP A 98 -4.98 8.41 -12.64
CA ASP A 98 -4.95 9.35 -11.54
C ASP A 98 -6.26 9.33 -10.71
N VAL A 99 -6.20 8.75 -9.51
CA VAL A 99 -7.33 8.74 -8.56
C VAL A 99 -7.72 10.16 -8.14
N LEU A 100 -6.74 11.07 -8.06
CA LEU A 100 -7.00 12.45 -7.69
C LEU A 100 -7.75 13.21 -8.78
N GLY A 101 -7.47 12.89 -10.08
CA GLY A 101 -8.24 13.46 -11.19
C GLY A 101 -9.73 13.11 -11.19
N LEU A 102 -10.13 12.03 -10.48
CA LEU A 102 -11.55 11.72 -10.24
C LEU A 102 -12.20 12.62 -9.17
N LEU A 103 -11.40 13.32 -8.38
CA LEU A 103 -11.78 14.14 -7.25
C LEU A 103 -11.31 15.59 -7.44
N ASP A 104 -11.18 16.04 -8.68
CA ASP A 104 -10.75 17.39 -9.06
C ASP A 104 -9.42 17.80 -8.43
N ASP A 105 -8.48 16.85 -8.31
CA ASP A 105 -7.19 17.00 -7.64
C ASP A 105 -7.26 17.47 -6.17
N ASN A 106 -8.44 17.34 -5.53
CA ASN A 106 -8.63 17.72 -4.15
C ASN A 106 -8.11 16.63 -3.20
N LEU A 107 -6.98 16.86 -2.58
CA LEU A 107 -6.45 16.06 -1.47
C LEU A 107 -6.74 16.77 -0.14
N ALA A 108 -7.79 16.34 0.56
CA ALA A 108 -8.22 16.96 1.83
C ALA A 108 -7.26 16.61 2.99
N TYR A 109 -6.79 15.37 3.06
CA TYR A 109 -5.92 14.90 4.14
C TYR A 109 -5.06 13.72 3.70
N ARG A 110 -3.80 13.71 4.13
CA ARG A 110 -2.87 12.60 3.95
C ARG A 110 -2.22 12.23 5.28
N ALA A 111 -2.34 10.97 5.67
CA ALA A 111 -1.58 10.40 6.77
C ALA A 111 -1.09 9.01 6.35
N ASP A 112 0.21 8.82 6.36
CA ASP A 112 0.83 7.51 6.17
C ASP A 112 0.89 6.72 7.49
N LEU A 113 1.35 5.46 7.42
CA LEU A 113 1.49 4.61 8.60
C LEU A 113 2.45 5.23 9.62
N GLY A 114 3.52 5.91 9.18
CA GLY A 114 4.49 6.57 10.03
C GLY A 114 3.85 7.67 10.88
N VAL A 115 3.00 8.50 10.27
CA VAL A 115 2.21 9.52 10.98
C VAL A 115 1.26 8.87 11.98
N GLY A 116 0.59 7.77 11.60
CA GLY A 116 -0.30 7.01 12.48
C GLY A 116 0.42 6.47 13.72
N ILE A 117 1.62 5.93 13.54
CA ILE A 117 2.47 5.42 14.64
C ILE A 117 2.96 6.60 15.52
N ALA A 118 3.49 7.66 14.91
CA ALA A 118 4.01 8.82 15.64
C ALA A 118 2.95 9.49 16.54
N HIS A 119 1.68 9.47 16.11
CA HIS A 119 0.56 9.96 16.91
C HIS A 119 -0.04 8.91 17.85
N GLY A 120 0.54 7.73 17.98
CA GLY A 120 0.07 6.66 18.86
C GLY A 120 -1.31 6.07 18.46
N ARG A 121 -1.73 6.26 17.22
CA ARG A 121 -2.96 5.65 16.68
C ARG A 121 -2.73 4.23 16.17
N LEU A 122 -1.50 3.91 15.82
CA LEU A 122 -1.02 2.59 15.43
C LEU A 122 0.07 2.13 16.38
N SER A 123 0.25 0.82 16.53
CA SER A 123 1.36 0.21 17.27
C SER A 123 2.67 0.41 16.51
N PRO A 124 3.80 0.58 17.20
CA PRO A 124 5.10 0.48 16.55
C PRO A 124 5.37 -0.93 16.04
N PHE A 125 6.42 -1.09 15.24
CA PHE A 125 6.84 -2.39 14.72
C PHE A 125 8.34 -2.65 14.93
N ALA A 126 8.68 -3.93 15.12
CA ALA A 126 10.04 -4.43 14.99
C ALA A 126 10.11 -5.33 13.75
N TYR A 127 10.86 -4.90 12.73
CA TYR A 127 11.02 -5.64 11.48
C TYR A 127 12.33 -6.42 11.47
N PHE A 128 12.24 -7.72 11.19
CA PHE A 128 13.35 -8.66 11.09
C PHE A 128 13.42 -9.23 9.67
N GLY A 129 14.41 -8.79 8.91
CA GLY A 129 14.68 -9.22 7.55
C GLY A 129 15.67 -10.40 7.53
N LEU A 130 15.17 -11.62 7.38
CA LEU A 130 15.96 -12.84 7.32
C LEU A 130 16.47 -13.08 5.90
N ALA A 131 17.73 -13.48 5.72
CA ALA A 131 18.24 -13.87 4.41
C ALA A 131 17.52 -15.12 3.91
N ASP A 132 16.89 -15.04 2.74
CA ASP A 132 16.21 -16.19 2.13
C ASP A 132 17.21 -17.09 1.41
N VAL A 133 16.99 -18.39 1.50
CA VAL A 133 17.78 -19.42 0.78
C VAL A 133 17.29 -19.66 -0.64
N VAL A 134 16.15 -19.07 -1.01
CA VAL A 134 15.54 -19.20 -2.34
C VAL A 134 16.29 -18.33 -3.34
N ASP A 135 16.65 -18.88 -4.48
CA ASP A 135 17.23 -18.15 -5.60
C ASP A 135 16.14 -17.55 -6.50
N TYR A 136 15.68 -16.37 -6.14
CA TYR A 136 14.63 -15.66 -6.86
C TYR A 136 15.06 -15.18 -8.25
N ALA A 137 16.36 -15.04 -8.52
CA ALA A 137 16.88 -14.63 -9.83
C ALA A 137 16.58 -15.68 -10.92
N ASN A 138 16.42 -16.94 -10.54
CA ASN A 138 16.10 -18.05 -11.44
C ASN A 138 14.59 -18.33 -11.55
N ILE A 139 13.74 -17.64 -10.79
CA ILE A 139 12.28 -17.78 -10.92
C ILE A 139 11.80 -16.87 -12.06
N PRO A 140 11.04 -17.40 -13.06
CA PRO A 140 10.53 -16.56 -14.15
C PRO A 140 9.74 -15.36 -13.66
N TRP A 141 10.11 -14.16 -14.18
CA TRP A 141 9.49 -12.89 -13.84
C TRP A 141 8.83 -12.26 -15.07
N ARG A 142 7.52 -12.11 -15.07
CA ARG A 142 6.75 -11.52 -16.18
C ARG A 142 5.63 -10.63 -15.63
N ASN A 143 5.34 -9.54 -16.33
CA ASN A 143 4.28 -8.60 -15.95
C ASN A 143 4.37 -8.16 -14.46
N ARG A 144 5.61 -7.89 -13.98
CA ARG A 144 5.89 -7.50 -12.60
C ARG A 144 5.49 -8.54 -11.54
N ARG A 145 5.42 -9.84 -11.93
CA ARG A 145 5.09 -10.96 -11.02
C ARG A 145 6.00 -12.15 -11.26
N PHE A 146 6.29 -12.87 -10.20
CA PHE A 146 6.90 -14.18 -10.30
C PHE A 146 5.89 -15.20 -10.87
N ASP A 147 6.41 -16.19 -11.61
CA ASP A 147 5.59 -17.34 -11.98
C ASP A 147 5.07 -18.05 -10.72
N PRO A 148 3.74 -18.17 -10.53
CA PRO A 148 3.18 -18.68 -9.27
C PRO A 148 3.54 -20.14 -8.99
N THR A 149 3.70 -20.96 -10.03
CA THR A 149 4.03 -22.39 -9.88
C THR A 149 5.47 -22.55 -9.47
N ALA A 150 6.41 -21.95 -10.23
CA ALA A 150 7.82 -22.00 -9.92
C ALA A 150 8.16 -21.38 -8.55
N LEU A 151 7.51 -20.27 -8.21
CA LEU A 151 7.63 -19.65 -6.90
C LEU A 151 7.12 -20.60 -5.80
N GLY A 152 5.94 -21.19 -6.00
CA GLY A 152 5.32 -22.09 -5.03
C GLY A 152 6.21 -23.31 -4.71
N GLU A 153 6.90 -23.86 -5.71
CA GLU A 153 7.84 -24.97 -5.53
C GLU A 153 9.12 -24.49 -4.81
N ALA A 154 9.67 -23.36 -5.20
CA ALA A 154 10.93 -22.85 -4.66
C ALA A 154 10.86 -22.49 -3.16
N VAL A 155 9.72 -22.02 -2.67
CA VAL A 155 9.59 -21.54 -1.28
C VAL A 155 9.24 -22.64 -0.27
N GLN A 156 8.84 -23.84 -0.72
CA GLN A 156 8.45 -24.96 0.15
C GLN A 156 9.66 -25.82 0.54
N THR A 157 10.59 -25.25 1.29
CA THR A 157 11.83 -25.94 1.69
C THR A 157 11.94 -26.07 3.20
N GLN A 158 12.46 -27.20 3.66
CA GLN A 158 12.70 -27.48 5.08
C GLN A 158 13.65 -26.44 5.69
N THR A 159 14.73 -26.11 5.00
CA THR A 159 15.72 -25.12 5.47
C THR A 159 15.09 -23.76 5.74
N ARG A 160 14.17 -23.32 4.88
CA ARG A 160 13.45 -22.06 5.02
C ARG A 160 12.54 -22.08 6.25
N MET A 161 11.85 -23.19 6.47
CA MET A 161 10.98 -23.36 7.64
C MET A 161 11.77 -23.45 8.95
N GLU A 162 12.96 -24.04 8.95
CA GLU A 162 13.84 -24.06 10.12
C GLU A 162 14.40 -22.68 10.48
N ARG A 163 14.68 -21.82 9.47
CA ARG A 163 15.01 -20.40 9.68
C ARG A 163 13.83 -19.64 10.28
N LEU A 164 12.64 -19.84 9.72
CA LEU A 164 11.42 -19.26 10.29
C LEU A 164 11.24 -19.66 11.76
N TRP A 165 11.44 -20.93 12.08
CA TRP A 165 11.24 -21.43 13.44
C TRP A 165 12.20 -20.83 14.46
N ARG A 166 13.44 -20.57 14.07
CA ARG A 166 14.38 -19.86 14.93
C ARG A 166 13.89 -18.45 15.24
N ALA A 167 13.58 -17.67 14.21
CA ALA A 167 13.05 -16.32 14.38
C ALA A 167 11.71 -16.30 15.12
N TRP A 168 10.85 -17.30 14.88
CA TRP A 168 9.57 -17.46 15.57
C TRP A 168 9.73 -17.60 17.08
N ASN A 169 10.73 -18.36 17.53
CA ASN A 169 11.00 -18.56 18.96
C ASN A 169 11.83 -17.41 19.58
N GLU A 170 12.67 -16.77 18.78
CA GLU A 170 13.49 -15.64 19.23
C GLU A 170 12.63 -14.39 19.50
N HIS A 171 11.63 -14.16 18.66
CA HIS A 171 10.73 -13.01 18.75
C HIS A 171 9.36 -13.46 19.22
N ALA A 172 9.15 -13.43 20.53
CA ALA A 172 7.91 -13.93 21.15
C ALA A 172 6.70 -13.10 20.73
N ALA A 173 5.63 -13.79 20.33
CA ALA A 173 4.34 -13.21 20.01
C ALA A 173 3.25 -14.27 20.18
N SER A 174 2.00 -13.86 20.29
CA SER A 174 0.89 -14.75 20.64
C SER A 174 -0.08 -15.03 19.49
N ARG A 175 -0.23 -14.10 18.55
CA ARG A 175 -1.21 -14.20 17.45
C ARG A 175 -0.58 -13.78 16.13
N SER A 176 -0.45 -14.73 15.21
CA SER A 176 0.33 -14.55 13.99
C SER A 176 -0.52 -14.62 12.73
N LEU A 177 -0.31 -13.66 11.79
CA LEU A 177 -0.74 -13.79 10.41
C LEU A 177 0.46 -14.17 9.54
N VAL A 178 0.34 -15.23 8.74
CA VAL A 178 1.39 -15.75 7.86
C VAL A 178 0.92 -15.63 6.41
N PHE A 179 1.57 -14.76 5.64
CA PHE A 179 1.24 -14.54 4.24
C PHE A 179 2.01 -15.49 3.33
N CYS A 180 1.29 -16.35 2.62
CA CYS A 180 1.81 -17.39 1.74
C CYS A 180 1.53 -17.07 0.26
N CYS A 181 2.31 -17.65 -0.67
CA CYS A 181 2.19 -17.38 -2.10
C CYS A 181 1.16 -18.27 -2.82
N SER A 182 0.77 -19.41 -2.23
CA SER A 182 -0.20 -20.34 -2.82
C SER A 182 -0.91 -21.17 -1.75
N ILE A 183 -2.01 -21.79 -2.12
CA ILE A 183 -2.78 -22.70 -1.22
C ILE A 183 -1.90 -23.87 -0.75
N ALA A 184 -1.14 -24.47 -1.66
CA ALA A 184 -0.19 -25.54 -1.32
C ALA A 184 0.86 -25.06 -0.30
N HIS A 185 1.40 -23.86 -0.49
CA HIS A 185 2.36 -23.25 0.45
C HIS A 185 1.71 -22.97 1.81
N ALA A 186 0.50 -22.42 1.84
CA ALA A 186 -0.22 -22.16 3.10
C ALA A 186 -0.49 -23.45 3.89
N ARG A 187 -0.88 -24.52 3.22
CA ARG A 187 -1.07 -25.84 3.83
C ARG A 187 0.26 -26.40 4.35
N PHE A 188 1.32 -26.35 3.54
CA PHE A 188 2.65 -26.81 3.93
C PHE A 188 3.15 -26.09 5.20
N VAL A 189 3.03 -24.77 5.25
CA VAL A 189 3.43 -23.96 6.41
C VAL A 189 2.56 -24.28 7.63
N ARG A 190 1.24 -24.38 7.47
CA ARG A 190 0.30 -24.76 8.52
C ARG A 190 0.68 -26.13 9.11
N ASP A 191 0.87 -27.15 8.28
CA ASP A 191 1.18 -28.51 8.72
C ASP A 191 2.50 -28.54 9.49
N TRP A 192 3.50 -27.82 8.98
CA TRP A 192 4.81 -27.70 9.61
C TRP A 192 4.74 -27.04 11.00
N LEU A 193 3.91 -25.99 11.16
CA LEU A 193 3.68 -25.31 12.43
C LEU A 193 2.91 -26.21 13.42
N VAL A 194 1.88 -26.91 12.95
CA VAL A 194 1.07 -27.84 13.75
C VAL A 194 1.91 -28.99 14.31
N GLU A 195 2.81 -29.57 13.52
CA GLU A 195 3.77 -30.59 13.97
C GLU A 195 4.66 -30.11 15.13
N ARG A 196 4.80 -28.81 15.30
CA ARG A 196 5.60 -28.17 16.39
C ARG A 196 4.74 -27.62 17.53
N GLY A 197 3.47 -27.99 17.55
CA GLY A 197 2.54 -27.64 18.62
C GLY A 197 1.91 -26.25 18.50
N VAL A 198 2.06 -25.54 17.36
CA VAL A 198 1.37 -24.27 17.09
C VAL A 198 -0.05 -24.56 16.62
N ARG A 199 -1.06 -23.95 17.25
CA ARG A 199 -2.47 -24.06 16.82
C ARG A 199 -2.66 -23.19 15.57
N ALA A 200 -2.44 -23.79 14.40
CA ALA A 200 -2.45 -23.09 13.12
C ALA A 200 -3.52 -23.62 12.17
N VAL A 201 -4.11 -22.72 11.38
CA VAL A 201 -5.05 -23.05 10.29
C VAL A 201 -4.62 -22.36 8.99
N ALA A 202 -5.13 -22.87 7.84
CA ALA A 202 -4.87 -22.26 6.54
C ALA A 202 -6.18 -21.77 5.91
N VAL A 203 -6.26 -20.47 5.57
CA VAL A 203 -7.45 -19.83 5.01
C VAL A 203 -7.16 -19.30 3.60
N TYR A 204 -8.01 -19.64 2.63
CA TYR A 204 -7.85 -19.29 1.22
C TYR A 204 -9.20 -19.28 0.48
N ALA A 205 -9.27 -18.58 -0.66
CA ALA A 205 -10.48 -18.44 -1.48
C ALA A 205 -10.71 -19.67 -2.37
N ALA A 206 -10.95 -20.86 -1.76
CA ALA A 206 -11.31 -22.07 -2.49
C ALA A 206 -12.11 -23.03 -1.60
N PRO A 207 -12.87 -23.98 -2.17
CA PRO A 207 -13.55 -25.00 -1.40
C PRO A 207 -12.61 -25.79 -0.48
N GLY A 208 -13.07 -26.06 0.74
CA GLY A 208 -12.28 -26.77 1.76
C GLY A 208 -11.39 -25.86 2.61
N SER A 209 -11.52 -24.54 2.49
CA SER A 209 -11.04 -23.59 3.48
C SER A 209 -12.00 -23.50 4.66
N ASP A 210 -11.47 -23.24 5.85
CA ASP A 210 -12.27 -22.85 7.00
C ASP A 210 -12.95 -21.49 6.75
N ASP A 211 -14.06 -21.23 7.47
CA ASP A 211 -14.73 -19.95 7.39
C ASP A 211 -13.82 -18.84 7.89
N ARG A 212 -13.71 -17.79 7.10
CA ARG A 212 -12.79 -16.68 7.36
C ARG A 212 -13.10 -15.96 8.66
N ASP A 213 -14.35 -15.62 8.89
CA ASP A 213 -14.75 -14.78 10.03
C ASP A 213 -14.67 -15.59 11.33
N GLU A 214 -15.07 -16.87 11.32
CA GLU A 214 -14.90 -17.80 12.44
C GLU A 214 -13.43 -17.98 12.83
N VAL A 215 -12.53 -18.13 11.85
CA VAL A 215 -11.09 -18.27 12.10
C VAL A 215 -10.50 -17.01 12.72
N LEU A 216 -10.93 -15.84 12.29
CA LEU A 216 -10.46 -14.56 12.86
C LEU A 216 -10.96 -14.35 14.29
N GLU A 217 -12.19 -14.74 14.59
CA GLU A 217 -12.73 -14.73 15.96
C GLU A 217 -11.90 -15.65 16.87
N LYS A 218 -11.60 -16.86 16.44
CA LYS A 218 -10.75 -17.82 17.17
C LYS A 218 -9.33 -17.30 17.38
N LEU A 219 -8.73 -16.64 16.37
CA LEU A 219 -7.43 -16.01 16.51
C LEU A 219 -7.48 -14.86 17.53
N ALA A 220 -8.50 -14.00 17.48
CA ALA A 220 -8.70 -12.92 18.43
C ALA A 220 -8.92 -13.44 19.85
N ALA A 221 -9.68 -14.52 20.04
CA ALA A 221 -9.91 -15.17 21.32
C ALA A 221 -8.68 -15.90 21.88
N GLY A 222 -7.61 -16.10 21.05
CA GLY A 222 -6.42 -16.87 21.46
C GLY A 222 -6.64 -18.39 21.45
N GLU A 223 -7.65 -18.88 20.75
CA GLU A 223 -7.85 -20.28 20.48
C GLU A 223 -6.93 -20.79 19.38
N LEU A 224 -6.49 -19.89 18.49
CA LEU A 224 -5.47 -20.10 17.48
C LEU A 224 -4.24 -19.21 17.74
N ASP A 225 -3.07 -19.72 17.39
CA ASP A 225 -1.79 -19.01 17.49
C ASP A 225 -1.38 -18.42 16.12
N ALA A 226 -1.80 -19.07 15.01
CA ALA A 226 -1.42 -18.64 13.67
C ALA A 226 -2.50 -18.92 12.62
N VAL A 227 -2.60 -17.99 11.67
CA VAL A 227 -3.40 -18.15 10.45
C VAL A 227 -2.52 -17.99 9.23
N CYS A 228 -2.37 -19.04 8.43
CA CYS A 228 -1.66 -19.03 7.15
C CYS A 228 -2.65 -18.63 6.04
N SER A 229 -2.37 -17.57 5.31
CA SER A 229 -3.30 -16.98 4.35
C SER A 229 -2.71 -16.82 2.96
N VAL A 230 -3.59 -16.94 1.95
CA VAL A 230 -3.29 -16.60 0.55
C VAL A 230 -4.28 -15.54 0.10
N ASP A 231 -3.79 -14.30 -0.13
CA ASP A 231 -4.49 -13.13 -0.67
C ASP A 231 -5.74 -12.63 0.10
N LEU A 232 -6.35 -13.43 0.98
CA LEU A 232 -7.62 -13.11 1.64
C LEU A 232 -7.52 -12.00 2.70
N PHE A 233 -6.36 -11.79 3.30
CA PHE A 233 -6.18 -10.83 4.39
C PHE A 233 -5.43 -9.56 3.99
N SER A 234 -5.28 -9.34 2.68
CA SER A 234 -4.74 -8.09 2.16
C SER A 234 -5.71 -6.92 2.34
N GLU A 235 -7.04 -7.19 2.31
CA GLU A 235 -8.10 -6.18 2.45
C GLU A 235 -9.23 -6.67 3.37
N GLY A 236 -9.90 -5.72 4.05
CA GLY A 236 -11.16 -5.97 4.78
C GLY A 236 -11.07 -6.82 6.05
N VAL A 237 -9.90 -7.01 6.66
CA VAL A 237 -9.72 -7.76 7.91
C VAL A 237 -9.42 -6.82 9.07
N ASP A 238 -10.13 -7.03 10.19
CA ASP A 238 -9.91 -6.32 11.43
C ASP A 238 -9.62 -7.28 12.59
N VAL A 239 -8.33 -7.55 12.84
CA VAL A 239 -7.89 -8.32 14.01
C VAL A 239 -6.81 -7.53 14.75
N PRO A 240 -7.17 -6.58 15.60
CA PRO A 240 -6.22 -5.74 16.34
C PRO A 240 -5.25 -6.55 17.21
N ALA A 241 -5.69 -7.72 17.68
CA ALA A 241 -4.93 -8.62 18.55
C ALA A 241 -3.72 -9.28 17.86
N VAL A 242 -3.58 -9.20 16.53
CA VAL A 242 -2.40 -9.72 15.82
C VAL A 242 -1.15 -8.95 16.23
N ASP A 243 -0.18 -9.66 16.80
CA ASP A 243 1.09 -9.13 17.29
C ASP A 243 2.31 -9.65 16.51
N ARG A 244 2.10 -10.57 15.54
CA ARG A 244 3.12 -11.00 14.58
C ARG A 244 2.57 -11.09 13.16
N VAL A 245 3.34 -10.59 12.20
CA VAL A 245 3.14 -10.78 10.78
C VAL A 245 4.36 -11.49 10.19
N VAL A 246 4.13 -12.58 9.45
CA VAL A 246 5.19 -13.33 8.77
C VAL A 246 4.97 -13.24 7.27
N MET A 247 5.95 -12.74 6.54
CA MET A 247 5.89 -12.54 5.10
C MET A 247 6.71 -13.62 4.39
N LEU A 248 6.06 -14.75 4.06
CA LEU A 248 6.68 -15.87 3.34
C LEU A 248 6.54 -15.76 1.82
N ARG A 249 5.86 -14.74 1.32
CA ARG A 249 5.75 -14.46 -0.12
C ARG A 249 6.55 -13.21 -0.50
N PRO A 250 7.24 -13.21 -1.64
CA PRO A 250 7.72 -11.95 -2.21
C PRO A 250 6.49 -11.13 -2.62
N THR A 251 6.36 -9.94 -2.04
CA THR A 251 5.26 -9.02 -2.38
C THR A 251 5.79 -8.03 -3.41
N GLU A 252 5.23 -8.06 -4.61
CA GLU A 252 5.72 -7.29 -5.75
C GLU A 252 5.34 -5.79 -5.68
N SER A 253 4.37 -5.45 -4.83
CA SER A 253 3.87 -4.07 -4.67
C SER A 253 4.16 -3.54 -3.27
N PRO A 254 4.79 -2.36 -3.14
CA PRO A 254 4.92 -1.65 -1.85
C PRO A 254 3.57 -1.42 -1.16
N VAL A 255 2.52 -1.20 -1.95
CA VAL A 255 1.14 -1.01 -1.48
C VAL A 255 0.64 -2.26 -0.76
N VAL A 256 0.72 -3.43 -1.41
CA VAL A 256 0.31 -4.70 -0.81
C VAL A 256 1.14 -5.01 0.44
N PHE A 257 2.43 -4.69 0.41
CA PHE A 257 3.31 -4.83 1.57
C PHE A 257 2.82 -3.99 2.75
N LEU A 258 2.52 -2.70 2.53
CA LEU A 258 1.99 -1.81 3.57
C LEU A 258 0.59 -2.23 4.05
N GLN A 259 -0.26 -2.75 3.17
CA GLN A 259 -1.56 -3.30 3.55
C GLN A 259 -1.42 -4.52 4.47
N GLN A 260 -0.51 -5.45 4.15
CA GLN A 260 -0.20 -6.61 4.98
C GLN A 260 0.38 -6.20 6.34
N LEU A 261 1.32 -5.27 6.34
CA LEU A 261 1.89 -4.68 7.56
C LEU A 261 0.81 -4.01 8.41
N GLY A 262 -0.05 -3.21 7.78
CA GLY A 262 -1.12 -2.46 8.41
C GLY A 262 -2.11 -3.33 9.19
N ARG A 263 -2.29 -4.61 8.80
CA ARG A 263 -3.17 -5.55 9.53
C ARG A 263 -2.71 -5.78 10.96
N GLY A 264 -1.40 -5.82 11.17
CA GLY A 264 -0.82 -5.98 12.50
C GLY A 264 -0.51 -4.67 13.22
N LEU A 265 -0.64 -3.48 12.62
CA LEU A 265 -0.33 -2.22 13.28
C LEU A 265 -1.45 -1.66 14.15
N ARG A 266 -2.65 -2.24 14.12
CA ARG A 266 -3.76 -1.78 14.97
C ARG A 266 -3.43 -2.01 16.44
N ARG A 267 -3.83 -1.06 17.27
CA ARG A 267 -3.62 -1.16 18.73
C ARG A 267 -4.61 -2.13 19.34
N ALA A 268 -4.12 -2.92 20.30
CA ALA A 268 -4.93 -3.78 21.15
C ALA A 268 -4.37 -3.77 22.58
N ASP A 269 -5.21 -4.10 23.55
CA ASP A 269 -4.77 -4.24 24.93
C ASP A 269 -3.74 -5.37 25.06
N GLY A 270 -2.64 -5.10 25.76
CA GLY A 270 -1.54 -6.06 25.95
C GLY A 270 -0.64 -6.25 24.72
N LYS A 271 -0.73 -5.39 23.72
CA LYS A 271 0.13 -5.39 22.55
C LYS A 271 1.02 -4.15 22.55
N ASP A 272 2.32 -4.35 22.80
CA ASP A 272 3.30 -3.27 22.84
C ASP A 272 3.77 -2.87 21.42
N GLU A 273 4.06 -3.87 20.56
CA GLU A 273 4.55 -3.68 19.21
C GLU A 273 4.06 -4.80 18.26
N LEU A 274 4.27 -4.62 17.00
CA LEU A 274 4.10 -5.63 15.97
C LEU A 274 5.45 -6.24 15.60
N ILE A 275 5.61 -7.54 15.77
CA ILE A 275 6.75 -8.28 15.24
C ILE A 275 6.52 -8.59 13.75
N VAL A 276 7.47 -8.20 12.91
CA VAL A 276 7.43 -8.49 11.47
C VAL A 276 8.62 -9.37 11.09
N ILE A 277 8.36 -10.60 10.66
CA ILE A 277 9.38 -11.51 10.12
C ILE A 277 9.22 -11.58 8.61
N ASP A 278 10.23 -11.14 7.87
CA ASP A 278 10.22 -11.14 6.41
C ASP A 278 11.44 -11.89 5.86
N PHE A 279 11.23 -12.68 4.81
CA PHE A 279 12.32 -13.34 4.08
C PHE A 279 12.77 -12.45 2.93
N VAL A 280 14.05 -12.05 2.97
CA VAL A 280 14.69 -11.14 2.03
C VAL A 280 15.58 -11.94 1.09
N GLY A 281 15.22 -11.97 -0.18
CA GLY A 281 15.93 -12.74 -1.21
C GLY A 281 16.70 -11.88 -2.22
N ASN A 282 17.29 -12.55 -3.19
CA ASN A 282 18.14 -11.97 -4.23
C ASN A 282 17.31 -11.41 -5.41
N HIS A 283 16.34 -10.54 -5.12
CA HIS A 283 15.57 -9.82 -6.13
C HIS A 283 15.24 -8.40 -5.68
N ARG A 284 15.10 -7.48 -6.63
CA ARG A 284 14.90 -6.05 -6.33
C ARG A 284 13.61 -5.74 -5.54
N VAL A 285 12.58 -6.56 -5.63
CA VAL A 285 11.33 -6.36 -4.85
C VAL A 285 11.58 -6.30 -3.35
N PHE A 286 12.62 -6.97 -2.86
CA PHE A 286 12.98 -6.93 -1.45
C PHE A 286 13.67 -5.61 -1.05
N LEU A 287 14.45 -5.03 -1.96
CA LEU A 287 15.00 -3.69 -1.77
C LEU A 287 13.88 -2.64 -1.66
N ASP A 288 12.85 -2.76 -2.50
CA ASP A 288 11.71 -1.85 -2.48
C ASP A 288 10.92 -1.93 -1.18
N ARG A 289 10.85 -3.09 -0.51
CA ARG A 289 10.24 -3.22 0.83
C ARG A 289 11.04 -2.47 1.90
N VAL A 290 12.35 -2.71 1.98
CA VAL A 290 13.21 -2.02 2.96
C VAL A 290 13.16 -0.51 2.75
N ARG A 291 13.16 -0.05 1.49
CA ARG A 291 12.96 1.35 1.14
C ARG A 291 11.63 1.88 1.65
N THR A 292 10.54 1.13 1.43
CA THR A 292 9.20 1.50 1.88
C THR A 292 9.13 1.65 3.40
N LEU A 293 9.75 0.76 4.16
CA LEU A 293 9.83 0.89 5.62
C LEU A 293 10.62 2.12 6.06
N ILE A 294 11.78 2.36 5.43
CA ILE A 294 12.61 3.53 5.73
C ILE A 294 11.86 4.84 5.42
N SER A 295 11.02 4.86 4.37
CA SER A 295 10.23 6.05 4.00
C SER A 295 9.12 6.40 4.99
N LEU A 296 8.78 5.53 5.95
CA LEU A 296 7.85 5.83 7.04
C LEU A 296 8.45 6.79 8.08
N GLY A 297 9.74 7.02 8.03
CA GLY A 297 10.46 7.92 8.92
C GLY A 297 10.26 9.41 8.59
N ALA A 298 10.58 10.27 9.55
CA ALA A 298 10.39 11.72 9.43
C ALA A 298 11.42 12.43 8.54
N ARG A 299 12.57 11.81 8.29
CA ARG A 299 13.66 12.36 7.47
C ARG A 299 13.81 11.57 6.18
N ASP A 300 14.34 12.23 5.15
CA ASP A 300 14.76 11.60 3.89
C ASP A 300 15.97 10.66 4.16
N ALA A 301 15.70 9.52 4.79
CA ALA A 301 16.70 8.50 5.04
C ALA A 301 16.92 7.71 3.73
N SER A 302 18.17 7.62 3.31
CA SER A 302 18.53 6.87 2.11
C SER A 302 18.67 5.39 2.44
N VAL A 303 17.96 4.54 1.70
CA VAL A 303 18.19 3.08 1.77
C VAL A 303 19.64 2.71 1.49
N ARG A 304 20.35 3.49 0.66
CA ARG A 304 21.78 3.35 0.40
C ARG A 304 22.61 3.56 1.66
N ASP A 305 22.34 4.61 2.43
CA ASP A 305 23.07 4.89 3.67
C ASP A 305 22.85 3.78 4.71
N TYR A 306 21.64 3.25 4.79
CA TYR A 306 21.35 2.09 5.64
C TYR A 306 22.14 0.86 5.19
N LEU A 307 22.06 0.48 3.91
CA LEU A 307 22.68 -0.74 3.40
C LEU A 307 24.21 -0.64 3.30
N GLU A 308 24.79 0.49 2.84
CA GLU A 308 26.24 0.62 2.60
C GLU A 308 27.00 1.09 3.84
N ARG A 309 26.39 1.96 4.67
CA ARG A 309 27.05 2.61 5.80
C ARG A 309 26.54 2.15 7.16
N GLY A 310 25.48 1.36 7.20
CA GLY A 310 24.85 0.91 8.45
C GLY A 310 24.17 2.04 9.25
N LEU A 311 23.89 3.18 8.61
CA LEU A 311 23.22 4.29 9.28
C LEU A 311 21.77 3.93 9.55
N GLN A 312 21.38 3.94 10.82
CA GLN A 312 20.00 3.64 11.21
C GLN A 312 19.06 4.73 10.70
N PRO A 313 17.92 4.36 10.06
CA PRO A 313 16.93 5.32 9.62
C PRO A 313 16.21 5.96 10.83
N ASP A 314 15.79 7.22 10.66
CA ASP A 314 14.99 7.94 11.65
C ASP A 314 13.52 7.51 11.56
N LEU A 315 13.21 6.35 12.13
CA LEU A 315 11.88 5.73 12.09
C LEU A 315 10.90 6.38 13.07
N PRO A 316 9.59 6.14 12.92
CA PRO A 316 8.62 6.54 13.94
C PRO A 316 8.97 5.98 15.32
N PRO A 317 8.59 6.67 16.43
CA PRO A 317 8.92 6.24 17.78
C PRO A 317 8.54 4.79 18.07
N GLY A 318 9.49 4.03 18.62
CA GLY A 318 9.31 2.61 18.96
C GLY A 318 9.46 1.64 17.80
N CYS A 319 9.68 2.12 16.57
CA CYS A 319 9.94 1.24 15.43
C CYS A 319 11.42 0.90 15.28
N SER A 320 11.69 -0.31 14.80
CA SER A 320 13.03 -0.78 14.46
C SER A 320 13.07 -1.59 13.18
N ILE A 321 14.22 -1.57 12.50
CA ILE A 321 14.53 -2.41 11.33
C ILE A 321 15.85 -3.10 11.60
N ASP A 322 15.83 -4.43 11.62
CA ASP A 322 16.99 -5.29 11.68
C ASP A 322 16.99 -6.24 10.48
N VAL A 323 18.03 -6.19 9.67
CA VAL A 323 18.19 -7.01 8.47
C VAL A 323 19.49 -7.78 8.59
N GLU A 324 19.43 -9.10 8.45
CA GLU A 324 20.62 -9.96 8.48
C GLU A 324 21.68 -9.49 7.47
N LEU A 325 22.96 -9.57 7.84
CA LEU A 325 24.08 -9.12 6.99
C LEU A 325 24.08 -9.79 5.62
N GLU A 326 23.75 -11.08 5.55
CA GLU A 326 23.62 -11.81 4.30
C GLU A 326 22.54 -11.21 3.38
N ALA A 327 21.41 -10.79 3.96
CA ALA A 327 20.33 -10.11 3.24
C ALA A 327 20.74 -8.70 2.78
N ILE A 328 21.46 -7.96 3.63
CA ILE A 328 22.05 -6.66 3.26
C ILE A 328 22.98 -6.81 2.05
N ASP A 329 23.86 -7.82 2.04
CA ASP A 329 24.76 -8.07 0.95
C ASP A 329 24.06 -8.47 -0.37
N MET A 330 22.94 -9.20 -0.27
CA MET A 330 22.07 -9.46 -1.41
C MET A 330 21.46 -8.15 -1.96
N LEU A 331 20.90 -7.32 -1.08
CA LEU A 331 20.22 -6.07 -1.46
C LEU A 331 21.18 -5.03 -2.06
N ARG A 332 22.42 -4.94 -1.57
CA ARG A 332 23.45 -4.02 -2.10
C ARG A 332 23.67 -4.18 -3.61
N ARG A 333 23.53 -5.41 -4.14
CA ARG A 333 23.68 -5.70 -5.57
C ARG A 333 22.62 -5.05 -6.45
N PHE A 334 21.49 -4.67 -5.88
CA PHE A 334 20.37 -4.02 -6.56
C PHE A 334 20.36 -2.49 -6.37
N LEU A 335 21.31 -1.94 -5.60
CA LEU A 335 21.49 -0.51 -5.52
C LEU A 335 21.94 0.03 -6.88
N PRO A 336 21.33 1.09 -7.42
CA PRO A 336 21.68 1.65 -8.71
C PRO A 336 23.16 2.08 -8.75
N ALA A 337 23.92 1.60 -9.72
CA ALA A 337 25.26 2.09 -9.96
C ALA A 337 25.17 3.46 -10.67
N GLY A 338 25.48 4.54 -9.95
CA GLY A 338 25.73 5.85 -10.56
C GLY A 338 24.54 6.74 -10.92
N ALA A 339 23.34 6.21 -11.07
CA ALA A 339 22.13 7.01 -11.26
C ALA A 339 21.47 7.30 -9.92
N SER A 340 20.91 8.50 -9.74
CA SER A 340 20.09 8.78 -8.57
C SER A 340 18.81 7.93 -8.64
N GLU A 341 18.29 7.56 -7.49
CA GLU A 341 17.10 6.71 -7.40
C GLU A 341 15.89 7.34 -8.10
N VAL A 342 15.77 8.65 -8.03
CA VAL A 342 14.71 9.41 -8.68
C VAL A 342 14.78 9.30 -10.21
N GLU A 343 16.00 9.29 -10.81
CA GLU A 343 16.18 9.09 -12.26
C GLU A 343 15.67 7.73 -12.70
N ARG A 344 15.95 6.69 -11.91
CA ARG A 344 15.45 5.33 -12.20
C ARG A 344 13.92 5.28 -12.16
N VAL A 345 13.32 5.80 -11.11
CA VAL A 345 11.85 5.81 -10.96
C VAL A 345 11.18 6.65 -12.06
N TYR A 346 11.77 7.78 -12.41
CA TYR A 346 11.30 8.61 -13.52
C TYR A 346 11.27 7.82 -14.84
N ARG A 347 12.38 7.13 -15.17
CA ARG A 347 12.49 6.32 -16.40
C ARG A 347 11.52 5.13 -16.40
N GLU A 348 11.30 4.50 -15.25
CA GLU A 348 10.31 3.41 -15.13
C GLU A 348 8.87 3.92 -15.34
N LEU A 349 8.53 5.06 -14.76
CA LEU A 349 7.24 5.70 -14.98
C LEU A 349 7.08 6.09 -16.45
N ARG A 350 8.09 6.71 -17.03
CA ARG A 350 8.10 7.13 -18.44
C ARG A 350 7.96 5.94 -19.40
N ALA A 351 8.64 4.83 -19.10
CA ALA A 351 8.55 3.60 -19.89
C ALA A 351 7.20 2.87 -19.76
N SER A 352 6.47 3.09 -18.67
CA SER A 352 5.16 2.47 -18.43
C SER A 352 4.00 3.22 -19.09
N ARG A 353 4.25 4.46 -19.55
CA ARG A 353 3.24 5.39 -20.12
C ARG A 353 3.82 6.09 -21.33
N ASP A 354 2.93 6.58 -22.19
CA ASP A 354 3.33 7.43 -23.33
C ASP A 354 3.51 8.91 -22.90
N GLU A 355 3.19 9.25 -21.66
CA GLU A 355 3.23 10.60 -21.10
C GLU A 355 4.41 10.78 -20.14
N ARG A 356 4.93 12.02 -20.09
CA ARG A 356 5.99 12.44 -19.17
C ARG A 356 5.48 12.40 -17.73
N PRO A 357 6.21 11.74 -16.79
CA PRO A 357 5.91 11.86 -15.37
C PRO A 357 5.96 13.31 -14.89
N THR A 358 5.08 13.67 -13.97
CA THR A 358 5.05 15.03 -13.39
C THR A 358 5.86 15.12 -12.09
N ALA A 359 6.23 16.34 -11.71
CA ALA A 359 6.87 16.60 -10.41
C ALA A 359 5.97 16.17 -9.23
N ALA A 360 4.66 16.33 -9.38
CA ALA A 360 3.68 15.93 -8.38
C ALA A 360 3.66 14.42 -8.17
N GLU A 361 3.74 13.63 -9.24
CA GLU A 361 3.82 12.18 -9.16
C GLU A 361 5.08 11.71 -8.44
N LEU A 362 6.26 12.26 -8.77
CA LEU A 362 7.47 11.92 -8.05
C LEU A 362 7.42 12.36 -6.57
N ALA A 363 6.83 13.50 -6.27
CA ALA A 363 6.64 13.96 -4.90
C ALA A 363 5.71 13.02 -4.10
N ARG A 364 4.66 12.51 -4.73
CA ARG A 364 3.75 11.48 -4.16
C ARG A 364 4.49 10.17 -3.84
N LEU A 365 5.52 9.84 -4.61
CA LEU A 365 6.40 8.68 -4.40
C LEU A 365 7.51 8.91 -3.37
N GLY A 366 7.48 10.05 -2.67
CA GLY A 366 8.44 10.39 -1.64
C GLY A 366 9.66 11.19 -2.13
N TYR A 367 9.77 11.48 -3.44
CA TYR A 367 10.87 12.28 -4.00
C TYR A 367 10.56 13.76 -3.90
N ARG A 368 10.94 14.39 -2.77
CA ARG A 368 10.59 15.77 -2.48
C ARG A 368 11.23 16.75 -3.45
N PRO A 369 10.51 17.79 -3.91
CA PRO A 369 11.06 18.81 -4.80
C PRO A 369 12.33 19.49 -4.27
N ARG A 370 12.47 19.60 -2.92
CA ARG A 370 13.66 20.12 -2.27
C ARG A 370 14.91 19.28 -2.54
N THR A 371 14.77 17.95 -2.49
CA THR A 371 15.87 17.00 -2.78
C THR A 371 16.28 17.11 -4.25
N LEU A 372 15.29 17.17 -5.18
CA LEU A 372 15.57 17.37 -6.60
C LEU A 372 16.33 18.69 -6.86
N ARG A 373 15.99 19.77 -6.16
CA ARG A 373 16.73 21.04 -6.27
C ARG A 373 18.18 20.93 -5.80
N GLN A 374 18.42 20.20 -4.73
CA GLN A 374 19.78 20.02 -4.19
C GLN A 374 20.67 19.15 -5.08
N THR A 375 20.10 18.13 -5.72
CA THR A 375 20.86 17.13 -6.48
C THR A 375 20.87 17.40 -7.99
N HIS A 376 19.82 17.99 -8.51
CA HIS A 376 19.59 18.16 -9.96
C HIS A 376 19.39 19.62 -10.41
N GLY A 377 19.35 20.59 -9.48
CA GLY A 377 19.10 22.00 -9.80
C GLY A 377 17.63 22.40 -9.80
N GLY A 378 16.71 21.46 -9.88
CA GLY A 378 15.27 21.62 -9.90
C GLY A 378 14.58 20.59 -10.77
N TRP A 379 13.27 20.70 -10.88
CA TRP A 379 12.45 19.81 -11.70
C TRP A 379 12.75 19.96 -13.20
N PHE A 380 12.78 21.21 -13.67
CA PHE A 380 12.99 21.47 -15.10
C PHE A 380 14.41 21.09 -15.55
N ASP A 381 15.43 21.34 -14.75
CA ASP A 381 16.79 20.87 -15.00
C ASP A 381 16.90 19.34 -14.95
N PHE A 382 16.13 18.69 -14.09
CA PHE A 382 16.06 17.23 -14.00
C PHE A 382 15.47 16.63 -15.28
N VAL A 383 14.29 17.10 -15.72
CA VAL A 383 13.63 16.62 -16.93
C VAL A 383 14.49 16.86 -18.18
N ALA A 384 15.19 18.00 -18.25
CA ALA A 384 16.12 18.29 -19.33
C ALA A 384 17.28 17.29 -19.41
N ARG A 385 17.84 16.87 -18.25
CA ARG A 385 18.90 15.85 -18.18
C ARG A 385 18.40 14.46 -18.59
N GLU A 386 17.16 14.13 -18.29
CA GLU A 386 16.52 12.90 -18.75
C GLU A 386 16.23 12.88 -20.28
N GLY A 387 16.41 14.03 -20.95
CA GLY A 387 16.20 14.17 -22.38
C GLY A 387 14.72 14.19 -22.80
N ASP A 388 13.83 14.53 -21.88
CA ASP A 388 12.38 14.43 -22.04
C ASP A 388 11.72 15.81 -22.27
N LEU A 389 12.50 16.81 -22.69
CA LEU A 389 12.02 18.12 -23.16
C LEU A 389 12.04 18.16 -24.69
N ASP A 390 10.97 18.68 -25.28
CA ASP A 390 10.95 19.01 -26.70
C ASP A 390 11.77 20.28 -27.01
N ALA A 391 11.91 20.62 -28.30
CA ALA A 391 12.72 21.77 -28.72
C ALA A 391 12.17 23.13 -28.25
N ALA A 392 10.85 23.27 -28.14
CA ALA A 392 10.20 24.48 -27.65
C ALA A 392 10.40 24.62 -26.13
N GLU A 393 10.18 23.56 -25.39
CA GLU A 393 10.41 23.50 -23.93
C GLU A 393 11.90 23.77 -23.57
N GLN A 394 12.83 23.21 -24.35
CA GLN A 394 14.25 23.47 -24.18
C GLN A 394 14.61 24.94 -24.40
N SER A 395 13.97 25.59 -25.38
CA SER A 395 14.11 27.03 -25.62
C SER A 395 13.58 27.85 -24.44
N VAL A 396 12.40 27.51 -23.92
CA VAL A 396 11.81 28.15 -22.73
C VAL A 396 12.71 27.96 -21.51
N LEU A 397 13.22 26.76 -21.26
CA LEU A 397 14.15 26.52 -20.16
C LEU A 397 15.40 27.40 -20.24
N THR A 398 15.87 27.69 -21.45
CA THR A 398 17.04 28.54 -21.67
C THR A 398 16.72 30.02 -21.48
N THR A 399 15.62 30.52 -22.02
CA THR A 399 15.28 31.96 -22.08
C THR A 399 14.56 32.43 -20.83
N ALA A 400 13.79 31.60 -20.13
CA ALA A 400 12.99 31.93 -18.96
C ALA A 400 13.48 31.26 -17.67
N ARG A 401 14.75 30.84 -17.60
CA ARG A 401 15.32 30.06 -16.51
C ARG A 401 15.11 30.69 -15.14
N ASP A 402 15.32 32.00 -15.00
CA ASP A 402 15.15 32.66 -13.71
C ASP A 402 13.70 32.69 -13.25
N TRP A 403 12.76 32.82 -14.17
CA TRP A 403 11.34 32.78 -13.89
C TRP A 403 10.90 31.35 -13.48
N LEU A 404 11.34 30.33 -14.21
CA LEU A 404 11.07 28.93 -13.85
C LEU A 404 11.65 28.58 -12.47
N ARG A 405 12.84 29.07 -12.15
CA ARG A 405 13.46 28.89 -10.84
C ARG A 405 12.66 29.58 -9.72
N GLU A 406 12.13 30.77 -9.99
CA GLU A 406 11.23 31.46 -9.05
C GLU A 406 9.96 30.65 -8.80
N LEU A 407 9.34 30.05 -9.83
CA LEU A 407 8.21 29.15 -9.66
C LEU A 407 8.52 27.95 -8.75
N GLU A 408 9.68 27.32 -8.92
CA GLU A 408 10.10 26.18 -8.12
C GLU A 408 10.45 26.53 -6.67
N THR A 409 10.91 27.74 -6.39
CA THR A 409 11.49 28.09 -5.09
C THR A 409 10.57 28.90 -4.19
N THR A 410 9.63 29.65 -4.77
CA THR A 410 8.75 30.51 -3.99
C THR A 410 7.78 29.71 -3.13
N ALA A 411 7.80 29.96 -1.82
CA ALA A 411 6.86 29.34 -0.90
C ALA A 411 5.42 29.81 -1.17
N MET A 412 4.50 28.86 -1.32
CA MET A 412 3.07 29.15 -1.44
C MET A 412 2.46 29.33 -0.06
N SER A 413 2.31 30.58 0.39
CA SER A 413 1.67 30.89 1.68
C SER A 413 0.13 30.96 1.63
N LYS A 414 -0.46 31.06 0.44
CA LYS A 414 -1.92 31.00 0.12
C LYS A 414 -2.07 30.83 -1.40
N CYS A 415 -3.26 30.46 -1.89
CA CYS A 415 -3.55 30.21 -3.32
C CYS A 415 -3.36 31.41 -4.29
N PHE A 416 -2.98 32.57 -3.79
CA PHE A 416 -2.81 33.80 -4.63
C PHE A 416 -1.81 33.62 -5.78
N LYS A 417 -0.78 32.78 -5.62
CA LYS A 417 0.20 32.57 -6.67
C LYS A 417 -0.37 31.79 -7.87
N MET A 418 -1.28 30.86 -7.61
CA MET A 418 -1.98 30.14 -8.69
C MET A 418 -2.89 31.06 -9.47
N VAL A 419 -3.61 31.96 -8.79
CA VAL A 419 -4.45 32.98 -9.46
C VAL A 419 -3.63 33.93 -10.33
N VAL A 420 -2.43 34.35 -9.87
CA VAL A 420 -1.52 35.17 -10.69
C VAL A 420 -1.00 34.40 -11.89
N LEU A 421 -0.68 33.11 -11.73
CA LEU A 421 -0.22 32.26 -12.83
C LEU A 421 -1.33 32.02 -13.85
N GLU A 422 -2.55 31.77 -13.39
CA GLU A 422 -3.73 31.59 -14.26
C GLU A 422 -3.97 32.85 -15.11
N VAL A 423 -3.95 34.04 -14.49
CA VAL A 423 -4.10 35.34 -15.21
C VAL A 423 -2.93 35.65 -16.16
N LEU A 424 -1.74 35.09 -15.92
CA LEU A 424 -0.59 35.29 -16.82
C LEU A 424 -0.55 34.27 -17.98
N LEU A 425 -1.30 33.20 -17.90
CA LEU A 425 -1.38 32.16 -18.94
C LEU A 425 -2.60 32.35 -19.87
N ASP A 426 -3.62 33.15 -19.47
CA ASP A 426 -4.71 33.65 -20.29
C ASP A 426 -4.25 34.88 -21.10
#